data_1afdf02db34921221693dbc20f0a7bdb
#
_entry.id   1afdf02db34921221693dbc20f0a7bdb
#
_cell.length_a   1.000
_cell.length_b   1.000
_cell.length_c   1.000
_cell.angle_alpha   90.00
_cell.angle_beta   90.00
_cell.angle_gamma   90.00
#
_symmetry.space_group_name_H-M   'P 1'
#
loop_
_entity.id
_entity.type
_entity.pdbx_description
1 polymer ?
#
loop_
_entity_poly.entity_id
_entity_poly.type
_entity_poly.pdbx_seq_one_letter_code
_entity_poly.pdbx_strand_id
1 'polypeptide(L)'
;MNDKEIVLTAEGLAKLELELDELKTVHRREVNDRIRQAKEYGDLSENAEYEDAKQEQAFIEGRILKLEVMIRNARIIDESEYAADEVHLGAIVKVKDLKSNDSYEFAIVGSAEADPTNRRISNESPLGRALIGHKKGTTVDVATPRGLAKYKIESIKSNSPKKAAKKAS
;
A
#
# COMPACT_ATOMS: atom_id res chain seq x y z
N MET A 1 -20.67 -12.80 -0.07
CA MET A 1 -19.73 -11.68 -0.24
C MET A 1 -18.35 -12.21 -0.02
N ASN A 2 -17.50 -12.15 -1.03
CA ASN A 2 -16.11 -12.56 -0.87
C ASN A 2 -15.37 -11.49 -0.07
N ASP A 3 -15.28 -11.69 1.23
CA ASP A 3 -14.30 -11.00 2.06
C ASP A 3 -12.92 -11.52 1.64
N LYS A 4 -12.38 -10.95 0.55
CA LYS A 4 -11.03 -11.28 0.11
C LYS A 4 -10.08 -10.89 1.22
N GLU A 5 -9.37 -11.88 1.72
CA GLU A 5 -8.23 -11.67 2.60
C GLU A 5 -7.27 -10.67 1.98
N ILE A 6 -6.93 -9.62 2.71
CA ILE A 6 -6.03 -8.56 2.26
C ILE A 6 -4.68 -8.81 2.91
N VAL A 7 -3.69 -9.13 2.11
CA VAL A 7 -2.34 -9.41 2.63
C VAL A 7 -1.58 -8.09 2.77
N LEU A 8 -1.08 -7.83 3.97
CA LEU A 8 -0.36 -6.60 4.34
C LEU A 8 0.95 -6.92 5.07
N THR A 9 1.89 -6.00 4.94
CA THR A 9 3.02 -5.94 5.87
C THR A 9 2.58 -5.33 7.21
N ALA A 10 3.34 -5.57 8.27
CA ALA A 10 3.07 -4.94 9.57
C ALA A 10 3.14 -3.41 9.48
N GLU A 11 4.05 -2.88 8.68
CA GLU A 11 4.17 -1.44 8.41
C GLU A 11 2.94 -0.91 7.67
N GLY A 12 2.46 -1.65 6.66
CA GLY A 12 1.27 -1.28 5.90
C GLY A 12 0.01 -1.26 6.76
N LEU A 13 -0.15 -2.24 7.64
CA LEU A 13 -1.26 -2.25 8.61
C LEU A 13 -1.20 -1.03 9.53
N ALA A 14 -0.02 -0.73 10.10
CA ALA A 14 0.15 0.43 10.98
C ALA A 14 -0.19 1.76 10.28
N LYS A 15 0.17 1.91 9.01
CA LYS A 15 -0.20 3.09 8.21
C LYS A 15 -1.71 3.21 7.99
N LEU A 16 -2.40 2.10 7.70
CA LEU A 16 -3.85 2.10 7.53
C LEU A 16 -4.58 2.42 8.83
N GLU A 17 -4.10 1.90 9.95
CA GLU A 17 -4.63 2.20 11.27
C GLU A 17 -4.46 3.68 11.65
N LEU A 18 -3.29 4.25 11.35
CA LEU A 18 -3.02 5.67 11.57
C LEU A 18 -3.93 6.55 10.71
N GLU A 19 -4.06 6.25 9.41
CA GLU A 19 -4.96 6.97 8.51
C GLU A 19 -6.42 6.90 9.01
N LEU A 20 -6.85 5.72 9.46
CA LEU A 20 -8.19 5.54 10.00
C LEU A 20 -8.42 6.40 11.24
N ASP A 21 -7.46 6.43 12.15
CA ASP A 21 -7.54 7.25 13.35
C ASP A 21 -7.60 8.74 13.01
N GLU A 22 -6.75 9.23 12.12
CA GLU A 22 -6.76 10.63 11.66
C GLU A 22 -8.09 11.02 11.02
N LEU A 23 -8.64 10.15 10.17
CA LEU A 23 -9.95 10.39 9.54
C LEU A 23 -11.08 10.49 10.58
N LYS A 24 -11.08 9.62 11.60
CA LYS A 24 -12.11 9.59 12.63
C LYS A 24 -11.98 10.75 13.63
N THR A 25 -10.77 11.11 14.00
CA THR A 25 -10.52 12.09 15.09
C THR A 25 -10.35 13.52 14.60
N VAL A 26 -9.70 13.72 13.47
CA VAL A 26 -9.40 15.05 12.93
C VAL A 26 -10.35 15.43 11.80
N HIS A 27 -10.28 14.72 10.68
CA HIS A 27 -11.01 15.13 9.47
C HIS A 27 -12.53 15.09 9.60
N ARG A 28 -13.06 14.05 10.24
CA ARG A 28 -14.51 13.98 10.53
C ARG A 28 -14.98 15.17 11.36
N ARG A 29 -14.20 15.57 12.35
CA ARG A 29 -14.52 16.71 13.22
C ARG A 29 -14.48 18.03 12.44
N GLU A 30 -13.41 18.23 11.67
CA GLU A 30 -13.24 19.45 10.86
C GLU A 30 -14.38 19.64 9.86
N VAL A 31 -14.74 18.60 9.13
CA VAL A 31 -15.82 18.67 8.14
C VAL A 31 -17.20 18.90 8.80
N ASN A 32 -17.45 18.29 9.95
CA ASN A 32 -18.68 18.53 10.70
C ASN A 32 -18.77 19.97 11.21
N ASP A 33 -17.66 20.55 11.64
CA ASP A 33 -17.61 21.96 12.04
C ASP A 33 -17.85 22.90 10.83
N ARG A 34 -17.28 22.58 9.67
CA ARG A 34 -17.55 23.33 8.41
C ARG A 34 -19.02 23.25 8.01
N ILE A 35 -19.65 22.09 8.11
CA ILE A 35 -21.09 21.93 7.83
C ILE A 35 -21.91 22.77 8.78
N ARG A 36 -21.60 22.75 10.06
CA ARG A 36 -22.29 23.56 11.08
C ARG A 36 -22.17 25.05 10.78
N GLN A 37 -20.97 25.52 10.49
CA GLN A 37 -20.73 26.93 10.13
C GLN A 37 -21.47 27.34 8.84
N ALA A 38 -21.45 26.48 7.82
CA ALA A 38 -22.17 26.76 6.58
C ALA A 38 -23.69 26.86 6.78
N LYS A 39 -24.26 26.08 7.70
CA LYS A 39 -25.68 26.20 8.09
C LYS A 39 -26.02 27.51 8.77
N GLU A 40 -25.09 28.07 9.52
CA GLU A 40 -25.30 29.35 10.24
C GLU A 40 -25.37 30.54 9.29
N TYR A 41 -24.83 30.44 8.04
CA TYR A 41 -24.87 31.48 7.03
C TYR A 41 -26.21 31.61 6.29
N GLY A 42 -27.20 30.77 6.55
CA GLY A 42 -28.59 30.97 6.15
C GLY A 42 -29.05 30.16 4.96
N ASP A 43 -29.05 30.68 3.74
CA ASP A 43 -29.66 29.99 2.59
C ASP A 43 -28.80 28.82 2.10
N LEU A 44 -29.22 27.60 2.45
CA LEU A 44 -28.53 26.37 2.08
C LEU A 44 -28.67 25.99 0.59
N SER A 45 -29.68 26.53 -0.10
CA SER A 45 -29.94 26.22 -1.51
C SER A 45 -28.88 26.78 -2.48
N GLU A 46 -28.21 27.84 -2.07
CA GLU A 46 -27.15 28.52 -2.85
C GLU A 46 -25.79 28.50 -2.15
N ASN A 47 -25.66 27.71 -1.08
CA ASN A 47 -24.45 27.68 -0.26
C ASN A 47 -23.46 26.63 -0.80
N ALA A 48 -22.55 27.07 -1.66
CA ALA A 48 -21.50 26.22 -2.23
C ALA A 48 -20.61 25.58 -1.15
N GLU A 49 -20.31 26.30 -0.07
CA GLU A 49 -19.52 25.79 1.04
C GLU A 49 -20.21 24.62 1.77
N TYR A 50 -21.53 24.69 1.93
CA TYR A 50 -22.31 23.58 2.49
C TYR A 50 -22.25 22.35 1.60
N GLU A 51 -22.44 22.51 0.29
CA GLU A 51 -22.38 21.40 -0.68
C GLU A 51 -20.99 20.76 -0.70
N ASP A 52 -19.93 21.57 -0.74
CA ASP A 52 -18.55 21.09 -0.72
C ASP A 52 -18.23 20.33 0.57
N ALA A 53 -18.65 20.85 1.71
CA ALA A 53 -18.46 20.21 3.00
C ALA A 53 -19.25 18.88 3.10
N LYS A 54 -20.45 18.79 2.54
CA LYS A 54 -21.23 17.55 2.47
C LYS A 54 -20.58 16.50 1.58
N GLN A 55 -20.01 16.91 0.44
CA GLN A 55 -19.28 16.00 -0.44
C GLN A 55 -18.02 15.48 0.24
N GLU A 56 -17.28 16.33 0.91
CA GLU A 56 -16.10 15.95 1.69
C GLU A 56 -16.46 14.99 2.83
N GLN A 57 -17.57 15.24 3.54
CA GLN A 57 -18.08 14.33 4.58
C GLN A 57 -18.35 12.93 4.00
N ALA A 58 -19.03 12.85 2.87
CA ALA A 58 -19.33 11.58 2.21
C ALA A 58 -18.04 10.84 1.80
N PHE A 59 -17.05 11.57 1.31
CA PHE A 59 -15.73 11.01 0.96
C PHE A 59 -15.02 10.44 2.20
N ILE A 60 -14.98 11.20 3.29
CA ILE A 60 -14.35 10.77 4.56
C ILE A 60 -15.04 9.52 5.10
N GLU A 61 -16.37 9.49 5.17
CA GLU A 61 -17.11 8.31 5.66
C GLU A 61 -16.91 7.08 4.77
N GLY A 62 -16.90 7.25 3.46
CA GLY A 62 -16.60 6.17 2.52
C GLY A 62 -15.18 5.62 2.70
N ARG A 63 -14.20 6.49 2.92
CA ARG A 63 -12.80 6.10 3.18
C ARG A 63 -12.66 5.35 4.50
N ILE A 64 -13.33 5.81 5.55
CA ILE A 64 -13.36 5.14 6.86
C ILE A 64 -13.89 3.72 6.72
N LEU A 65 -15.06 3.54 6.09
CA LEU A 65 -15.64 2.22 5.87
C LEU A 65 -14.69 1.29 5.11
N LYS A 66 -14.06 1.80 4.06
CA LYS A 66 -13.09 1.03 3.27
C LYS A 66 -11.89 0.59 4.11
N LEU A 67 -11.32 1.49 4.91
CA LEU A 67 -10.20 1.19 5.80
C LEU A 67 -10.58 0.17 6.88
N GLU A 68 -11.76 0.30 7.48
CA GLU A 68 -12.24 -0.65 8.49
C GLU A 68 -12.38 -2.07 7.91
N VAL A 69 -12.90 -2.19 6.69
CA VAL A 69 -12.99 -3.49 6.00
C VAL A 69 -11.60 -4.04 5.68
N MET A 70 -10.68 -3.21 5.19
CA MET A 70 -9.32 -3.63 4.88
C MET A 70 -8.57 -4.11 6.13
N ILE A 71 -8.66 -3.37 7.22
CA ILE A 71 -8.01 -3.71 8.50
C ILE A 71 -8.62 -4.99 9.09
N ARG A 72 -9.94 -5.13 9.06
CA ARG A 72 -10.61 -6.33 9.56
C ARG A 72 -10.22 -7.60 8.79
N ASN A 73 -10.06 -7.48 7.49
CA ASN A 73 -9.71 -8.60 6.62
C ASN A 73 -8.21 -8.72 6.36
N ALA A 74 -7.41 -7.94 7.09
CA ALA A 74 -5.96 -7.95 6.95
C ALA A 74 -5.36 -9.25 7.48
N ARG A 75 -4.51 -9.85 6.66
CA ARG A 75 -3.57 -10.89 7.07
C ARG A 75 -2.16 -10.31 7.02
N ILE A 76 -1.48 -10.37 8.14
CA ILE A 76 -0.09 -9.94 8.22
C ILE A 76 0.83 -11.05 7.74
N ILE A 77 1.80 -10.67 6.93
CA ILE A 77 2.81 -11.60 6.46
C ILE A 77 3.80 -11.86 7.59
N ASP A 78 4.06 -13.13 7.84
CA ASP A 78 5.20 -13.53 8.64
C ASP A 78 6.39 -13.81 7.70
N GLU A 79 7.35 -12.90 7.70
CA GLU A 79 8.54 -13.02 6.85
C GLU A 79 9.40 -14.25 7.22
N SER A 80 9.23 -14.81 8.42
CA SER A 80 9.91 -16.03 8.84
C SER A 80 9.46 -17.27 8.07
N GLU A 81 8.32 -17.21 7.39
CA GLU A 81 7.80 -18.30 6.55
C GLU A 81 8.50 -18.40 5.20
N TYR A 82 9.32 -17.43 4.82
CA TYR A 82 9.96 -17.37 3.51
C TYR A 82 11.45 -17.61 3.58
N ALA A 83 11.99 -18.27 2.55
CA ALA A 83 13.43 -18.41 2.40
C ALA A 83 14.09 -17.04 2.17
N ALA A 84 15.21 -16.78 2.83
CA ALA A 84 15.89 -15.49 2.77
C ALA A 84 16.45 -15.12 1.39
N ASP A 85 16.59 -16.11 0.51
CA ASP A 85 17.10 -15.96 -0.86
C ASP A 85 16.02 -15.93 -1.95
N GLU A 86 14.76 -15.93 -1.53
CA GLU A 86 13.60 -15.96 -2.43
C GLU A 86 12.79 -14.67 -2.34
N VAL A 87 12.30 -14.17 -3.48
CA VAL A 87 11.44 -13.00 -3.53
C VAL A 87 10.08 -13.33 -2.92
N HIS A 88 9.70 -12.60 -1.92
CA HIS A 88 8.44 -12.72 -1.21
C HIS A 88 7.79 -11.38 -0.98
N LEU A 89 6.55 -11.38 -0.57
CA LEU A 89 5.88 -10.15 -0.17
C LEU A 89 6.61 -9.55 1.05
N GLY A 90 6.88 -8.24 1.02
CA GLY A 90 7.70 -7.55 2.01
C GLY A 90 9.19 -7.49 1.65
N ALA A 91 9.63 -8.13 0.57
CA ALA A 91 11.02 -8.05 0.13
C ALA A 91 11.33 -6.77 -0.66
N ILE A 92 12.56 -6.30 -0.53
CA ILE A 92 13.14 -5.29 -1.43
C ILE A 92 14.01 -6.02 -2.45
N VAL A 93 13.66 -5.88 -3.72
CA VAL A 93 14.30 -6.58 -4.83
C VAL A 93 14.99 -5.59 -5.73
N LYS A 94 16.29 -5.79 -5.94
CA LYS A 94 17.03 -5.06 -6.97
C LYS A 94 17.04 -5.87 -8.25
N VAL A 95 16.52 -5.30 -9.32
CA VAL A 95 16.45 -5.91 -10.65
C VAL A 95 17.18 -5.07 -11.68
N LYS A 96 17.75 -5.75 -12.67
CA LYS A 96 18.38 -5.11 -13.82
C LYS A 96 17.56 -5.36 -15.06
N ASP A 97 17.16 -4.29 -15.74
CA ASP A 97 16.58 -4.37 -17.08
C ASP A 97 17.67 -4.76 -18.08
N LEU A 98 17.52 -5.92 -18.68
CA LEU A 98 18.53 -6.43 -19.62
C LEU A 98 18.57 -5.68 -20.95
N LYS A 99 17.54 -4.91 -21.28
CA LYS A 99 17.49 -4.11 -22.51
C LYS A 99 18.20 -2.76 -22.34
N SER A 100 17.91 -2.06 -21.25
CA SER A 100 18.50 -0.74 -20.97
C SER A 100 19.80 -0.80 -20.16
N ASN A 101 20.09 -1.93 -19.52
CA ASN A 101 21.16 -2.11 -18.52
C ASN A 101 21.00 -1.30 -17.24
N ASP A 102 19.83 -0.69 -17.02
CA ASP A 102 19.53 0.05 -15.80
C ASP A 102 19.08 -0.89 -14.67
N SER A 103 19.47 -0.53 -13.46
CA SER A 103 19.05 -1.26 -12.27
C SER A 103 18.02 -0.46 -11.48
N TYR A 104 17.01 -1.15 -10.97
CA TYR A 104 15.93 -0.58 -10.19
C TYR A 104 15.74 -1.39 -8.91
N GLU A 105 15.38 -0.69 -7.84
CA GLU A 105 15.03 -1.32 -6.57
C GLU A 105 13.54 -1.12 -6.30
N PHE A 106 12.84 -2.22 -6.03
CA PHE A 106 11.40 -2.23 -5.75
C PHE A 106 11.09 -2.93 -4.44
N ALA A 107 10.19 -2.36 -3.66
CA ALA A 107 9.58 -3.06 -2.54
C ALA A 107 8.33 -3.80 -3.03
N ILE A 108 8.24 -5.10 -2.75
CA ILE A 108 7.06 -5.90 -3.06
C ILE A 108 6.09 -5.79 -1.89
N VAL A 109 4.93 -5.22 -2.14
CA VAL A 109 3.92 -4.94 -1.11
C VAL A 109 2.55 -5.49 -1.51
N GLY A 110 1.61 -5.53 -0.58
CA GLY A 110 0.22 -5.83 -0.89
C GLY A 110 -0.41 -4.75 -1.76
N SER A 111 -1.47 -5.09 -2.51
CA SER A 111 -2.12 -4.16 -3.44
C SER A 111 -2.61 -2.88 -2.75
N ALA A 112 -3.00 -2.95 -1.48
CA ALA A 112 -3.41 -1.80 -0.68
C ALA A 112 -2.28 -0.82 -0.35
N GLU A 113 -1.04 -1.28 -0.37
CA GLU A 113 0.16 -0.50 -0.06
C GLU A 113 0.93 -0.04 -1.31
N ALA A 114 0.47 -0.42 -2.49
CA ALA A 114 1.16 -0.14 -3.75
C ALA A 114 1.26 1.37 -4.01
N ASP A 115 2.47 1.82 -4.30
CA ASP A 115 2.77 3.20 -4.66
C ASP A 115 3.93 3.21 -5.66
N PRO A 116 3.63 3.19 -6.96
CA PRO A 116 4.67 3.15 -8.00
C PRO A 116 5.63 4.34 -7.95
N THR A 117 5.17 5.50 -7.50
CA THR A 117 6.01 6.70 -7.38
C THR A 117 7.15 6.49 -6.37
N ASN A 118 6.87 5.77 -5.29
CA ASN A 118 7.84 5.41 -4.27
C ASN A 118 8.43 4.00 -4.47
N ARG A 119 8.32 3.46 -5.68
CA ARG A 119 8.84 2.14 -6.07
C ARG A 119 8.32 0.99 -5.21
N ARG A 120 7.07 1.10 -4.78
CA ARG A 120 6.34 0.07 -4.05
C ARG A 120 5.37 -0.60 -5.02
N ILE A 121 5.71 -1.79 -5.46
CA ILE A 121 4.91 -2.53 -6.44
C ILE A 121 4.05 -3.59 -5.77
N SER A 122 2.83 -3.75 -6.28
CA SER A 122 1.92 -4.77 -5.81
C SER A 122 2.42 -6.17 -6.18
N ASN A 123 2.23 -7.11 -5.26
CA ASN A 123 2.40 -8.55 -5.55
C ASN A 123 1.48 -9.05 -6.67
N GLU A 124 0.38 -8.35 -6.94
CA GLU A 124 -0.56 -8.66 -8.03
C GLU A 124 -0.22 -7.96 -9.34
N SER A 125 0.74 -7.03 -9.34
CA SER A 125 1.21 -6.39 -10.57
C SER A 125 1.96 -7.37 -11.47
N PRO A 126 2.06 -7.11 -12.79
CA PRO A 126 2.80 -7.99 -13.69
C PRO A 126 4.25 -8.23 -13.27
N LEU A 127 4.95 -7.18 -12.84
CA LEU A 127 6.33 -7.30 -12.35
C LEU A 127 6.39 -8.04 -11.00
N GLY A 128 5.51 -7.72 -10.07
CA GLY A 128 5.44 -8.39 -8.76
C GLY A 128 5.18 -9.88 -8.89
N ARG A 129 4.22 -10.28 -9.72
CA ARG A 129 3.93 -11.70 -9.99
C ARG A 129 5.11 -12.42 -10.63
N ALA A 130 5.81 -11.77 -11.55
CA ALA A 130 6.95 -12.36 -12.22
C ALA A 130 8.15 -12.57 -11.28
N LEU A 131 8.32 -11.71 -10.29
CA LEU A 131 9.45 -11.77 -9.35
C LEU A 131 9.22 -12.72 -8.18
N ILE A 132 8.00 -12.81 -7.65
CA ILE A 132 7.69 -13.62 -6.46
C ILE A 132 8.01 -15.10 -6.72
N GLY A 133 8.67 -15.74 -5.74
CA GLY A 133 9.06 -17.14 -5.78
C GLY A 133 10.39 -17.40 -6.48
N HIS A 134 11.02 -16.38 -7.06
CA HIS A 134 12.32 -16.51 -7.73
C HIS A 134 13.48 -16.11 -6.82
N LYS A 135 14.64 -16.68 -7.11
CA LYS A 135 15.88 -16.44 -6.35
C LYS A 135 16.78 -15.42 -7.04
N LYS A 136 17.73 -14.90 -6.28
CA LYS A 136 18.82 -14.07 -6.81
C LYS A 136 19.49 -14.75 -8.00
N GLY A 137 19.77 -13.98 -9.04
CA GLY A 137 20.39 -14.45 -10.29
C GLY A 137 19.43 -14.95 -11.34
N THR A 138 18.14 -15.10 -11.01
CA THR A 138 17.10 -15.52 -11.96
C THR A 138 16.71 -14.35 -12.88
N THR A 139 16.51 -14.67 -14.15
CA THR A 139 15.93 -13.73 -15.13
C THR A 139 14.46 -14.06 -15.31
N VAL A 140 13.60 -13.05 -15.23
CA VAL A 140 12.15 -13.16 -15.39
C VAL A 140 11.67 -12.34 -16.57
N ASP A 141 10.63 -12.84 -17.24
CA ASP A 141 9.94 -12.13 -18.31
C ASP A 141 8.70 -11.44 -17.76
N VAL A 142 8.56 -10.17 -18.08
CA VAL A 142 7.42 -9.33 -17.66
C VAL A 142 6.69 -8.81 -18.87
N ALA A 143 5.40 -9.07 -18.96
CA ALA A 143 4.54 -8.48 -19.99
C ALA A 143 4.31 -7.00 -19.67
N THR A 144 4.72 -6.12 -20.58
CA THR A 144 4.48 -4.68 -20.50
C THR A 144 3.69 -4.21 -21.72
N PRO A 145 3.06 -3.02 -21.68
CA PRO A 145 2.39 -2.46 -22.87
C PRO A 145 3.31 -2.28 -24.08
N ARG A 146 4.62 -2.23 -23.86
CA ARG A 146 5.64 -2.10 -24.91
C ARG A 146 6.23 -3.43 -25.37
N GLY A 147 5.71 -4.57 -24.88
CA GLY A 147 6.20 -5.90 -25.16
C GLY A 147 6.80 -6.59 -23.93
N LEU A 148 7.52 -7.68 -24.17
CA LEU A 148 8.19 -8.41 -23.11
C LEU A 148 9.47 -7.68 -22.67
N ALA A 149 9.56 -7.42 -21.37
CA ALA A 149 10.76 -6.94 -20.73
C ALA A 149 11.42 -8.07 -19.93
N LYS A 150 12.75 -8.12 -19.95
CA LYS A 150 13.53 -9.12 -19.20
C LYS A 150 14.27 -8.44 -18.06
N TYR A 151 14.04 -8.93 -16.85
CA TYR A 151 14.69 -8.43 -15.65
C TYR A 151 15.49 -9.53 -14.97
N LYS A 152 16.70 -9.22 -14.57
CA LYS A 152 17.53 -10.10 -13.76
C LYS A 152 17.50 -9.65 -12.31
N ILE A 153 17.25 -10.60 -11.40
CA ILE A 153 17.27 -10.34 -9.96
C ILE A 153 18.72 -10.25 -9.48
N GLU A 154 19.14 -9.06 -9.08
CA GLU A 154 20.50 -8.81 -8.60
C GLU A 154 20.67 -9.00 -7.10
N SER A 155 19.67 -8.61 -6.31
CA SER A 155 19.67 -8.80 -4.86
C SER A 155 18.27 -8.84 -4.28
N ILE A 156 18.14 -9.50 -3.15
CA ILE A 156 16.90 -9.61 -2.37
C ILE A 156 17.22 -9.27 -0.92
N LYS A 157 16.47 -8.31 -0.34
CA LYS A 157 16.58 -7.91 1.05
C LYS A 157 15.20 -7.97 1.70
N SER A 158 15.15 -8.28 3.00
CA SER A 158 13.93 -8.12 3.78
C SER A 158 13.68 -6.65 4.09
N ASN A 159 12.44 -6.21 3.91
CA ASN A 159 12.02 -4.84 4.28
C ASN A 159 11.61 -4.73 5.74
N SER A 160 11.55 -5.85 6.48
CA SER A 160 11.34 -5.78 7.93
C SER A 160 12.44 -4.97 8.57
N PRO A 161 12.09 -4.01 9.43
CA PRO A 161 13.08 -3.51 10.35
C PRO A 161 13.63 -4.76 11.07
N LYS A 162 14.92 -5.02 10.92
CA LYS A 162 15.57 -6.03 11.76
C LYS A 162 15.07 -5.74 13.15
N LYS A 163 14.29 -6.67 13.73
CA LYS A 163 14.09 -6.64 15.18
C LYS A 163 15.49 -6.47 15.71
N ALA A 164 15.80 -5.30 16.25
CA ALA A 164 17.04 -5.09 16.94
C ALA A 164 17.16 -6.31 17.83
N ALA A 165 18.15 -7.17 17.53
CA ALA A 165 18.36 -8.34 18.36
C ALA A 165 18.40 -7.80 19.77
N LYS A 166 17.38 -8.10 20.56
CA LYS A 166 17.45 -7.83 21.99
C LYS A 166 18.69 -8.58 22.41
N LYS A 167 19.78 -7.86 22.57
CA LYS A 167 20.90 -8.39 23.31
C LYS A 167 20.32 -8.71 24.68
N ALA A 168 19.98 -9.98 24.89
CA ALA A 168 19.75 -10.48 26.22
C ALA A 168 21.06 -10.31 26.94
N SER A 169 21.15 -9.26 27.72
CA SER A 169 22.22 -9.09 28.68
C SER A 169 21.80 -9.76 29.96
#